data_1275dbaccc1fcde2d6278a043fa667e6
#
_entry.id   1275dbaccc1fcde2d6278a043fa667e6
#
_cell.length_a   1.000
_cell.length_b   1.000
_cell.length_c   1.000
_cell.angle_alpha   90.00
_cell.angle_beta   90.00
_cell.angle_gamma   90.00
#
_symmetry.space_group_name_H-M   'P 1'
#
loop_
_entity.id
_entity.type
_entity.pdbx_description
1 polymer ?
#
loop_
_entity_poly.entity_id
_entity_poly.type
_entity_poly.pdbx_seq_one_letter_code
_entity_poly.pdbx_strand_id
1 'polypeptide(L)'
;MLKKSFVHATFWYEKMDGSQYIADRFSEGLDIRYNSNINVGSKAGGVWHVEGEDFDKIIFCGNIKQMPVFIQGIDMSPYIRQIESLEYHGTTSVFCEIDKNPYSWIYLPSRQHESHRIICTGNFAPSNNVDNKMTATIEFTDEMSKENILDNLTRIPLHPKYLDHEYHQYTYPIQDTHTREMIQSLKEYLAHYDFYFTGRFADWEYYNMDIAMGAAMDMVSKYKL
;
A
#
# COMPACT_ATOMS: atom_id res chain seq x y z
N MET A 1 31.34 4.20 -18.94
CA MET A 1 30.80 5.14 -17.94
C MET A 1 29.38 4.65 -17.61
N LEU A 2 29.20 3.91 -16.52
CA LEU A 2 27.86 3.44 -16.07
C LEU A 2 27.08 4.67 -15.57
N LYS A 3 25.97 5.01 -16.25
CA LYS A 3 25.00 5.97 -15.72
C LYS A 3 24.46 5.42 -14.40
N LYS A 4 24.84 6.01 -13.28
CA LYS A 4 24.18 5.79 -11.99
C LYS A 4 22.82 6.48 -12.05
N SER A 5 21.80 5.81 -12.61
CA SER A 5 20.42 6.22 -12.40
C SER A 5 19.99 5.68 -11.04
N PHE A 6 19.90 6.53 -10.05
CA PHE A 6 19.20 6.20 -8.81
C PHE A 6 17.72 6.14 -9.12
N VAL A 7 17.05 5.07 -8.68
CA VAL A 7 15.61 4.85 -8.93
C VAL A 7 14.76 5.97 -8.33
N HIS A 8 15.26 6.66 -7.30
CA HIS A 8 14.62 7.81 -6.65
C HIS A 8 15.67 8.86 -6.33
N ALA A 9 16.17 9.55 -7.38
CA ALA A 9 17.19 10.60 -7.21
C ALA A 9 16.65 11.83 -6.43
N THR A 10 15.37 12.13 -6.61
CA THR A 10 14.63 13.19 -5.90
C THR A 10 13.19 12.78 -5.69
N PHE A 11 12.57 13.30 -4.64
CA PHE A 11 11.15 13.14 -4.37
C PHE A 11 10.62 14.39 -3.67
N TRP A 12 9.32 14.59 -3.75
CA TRP A 12 8.62 15.66 -3.04
C TRP A 12 7.98 15.08 -1.79
N TYR A 13 7.99 15.85 -0.73
CA TYR A 13 7.36 15.51 0.54
C TYR A 13 6.74 16.76 1.16
N GLU A 14 5.60 16.61 1.84
CA GLU A 14 4.95 17.73 2.51
C GLU A 14 5.77 18.17 3.74
N LYS A 15 5.86 19.49 3.95
CA LYS A 15 6.65 20.07 5.06
C LYS A 15 6.03 19.83 6.43
N MET A 16 4.70 19.71 6.47
CA MET A 16 3.89 19.50 7.65
C MET A 16 2.96 18.32 7.40
N ASP A 17 2.47 17.67 8.43
CA ASP A 17 1.43 16.63 8.39
C ASP A 17 1.74 15.36 7.57
N GLY A 18 2.95 15.26 7.01
CA GLY A 18 3.43 14.07 6.32
C GLY A 18 2.62 13.70 5.06
N SER A 19 2.66 12.42 4.69
CA SER A 19 1.93 11.92 3.51
C SER A 19 0.41 11.94 3.67
N GLN A 20 -0.10 11.97 4.90
CA GLN A 20 -1.53 12.07 5.19
C GLN A 20 -2.14 13.33 4.61
N TYR A 21 -1.40 14.45 4.60
CA TYR A 21 -1.82 15.70 3.99
C TYR A 21 -2.35 15.52 2.56
N ILE A 22 -1.71 14.69 1.75
CA ILE A 22 -2.15 14.43 0.36
C ILE A 22 -3.52 13.77 0.35
N ALA A 23 -3.73 12.74 1.18
CA ALA A 23 -5.00 12.05 1.29
C ALA A 23 -6.11 12.99 1.78
N ASP A 24 -5.81 13.83 2.77
CA ASP A 24 -6.75 14.80 3.33
C ASP A 24 -7.17 15.83 2.28
N ARG A 25 -6.22 16.34 1.49
CA ARG A 25 -6.51 17.28 0.39
C ARG A 25 -7.36 16.66 -0.72
N PHE A 26 -7.12 15.38 -1.08
CA PHE A 26 -7.94 14.68 -2.07
C PHE A 26 -9.35 14.35 -1.55
N SER A 27 -9.51 14.21 -0.24
CA SER A 27 -10.81 13.90 0.36
C SER A 27 -11.72 15.11 0.55
N GLU A 28 -11.20 16.34 0.42
CA GLU A 28 -11.98 17.56 0.60
C GLU A 28 -13.18 17.66 -0.36
N GLY A 29 -14.35 17.84 0.21
CA GLY A 29 -15.61 17.97 -0.54
C GLY A 29 -16.20 16.66 -1.06
N LEU A 30 -15.59 15.51 -0.74
CA LEU A 30 -16.14 14.21 -1.07
C LEU A 30 -17.03 13.68 0.07
N ASP A 31 -18.09 12.95 -0.30
CA ASP A 31 -18.91 12.19 0.67
C ASP A 31 -18.18 10.91 1.06
N ILE A 32 -17.45 10.95 2.18
CA ILE A 32 -16.66 9.84 2.68
C ILE A 32 -17.26 9.32 3.99
N ARG A 33 -17.61 8.05 4.03
CA ARG A 33 -18.09 7.35 5.22
C ARG A 33 -16.95 6.60 5.89
N TYR A 34 -16.32 7.24 6.84
CA TYR A 34 -15.27 6.62 7.66
C TYR A 34 -15.82 5.56 8.60
N ASN A 35 -14.95 4.66 9.08
CA ASN A 35 -15.29 3.55 9.99
C ASN A 35 -16.39 2.62 9.45
N SER A 36 -16.52 2.53 8.13
CA SER A 36 -17.46 1.66 7.45
C SER A 36 -16.72 0.39 6.99
N ASN A 37 -17.15 -0.77 7.49
CA ASN A 37 -16.61 -2.06 7.08
C ASN A 37 -17.59 -2.74 6.13
N ILE A 38 -17.42 -2.53 4.84
CA ILE A 38 -18.29 -3.08 3.80
C ILE A 38 -17.77 -4.45 3.38
N ASN A 39 -18.54 -5.49 3.68
CA ASN A 39 -18.12 -6.88 3.44
C ASN A 39 -18.73 -7.48 2.17
N VAL A 40 -19.86 -6.96 1.71
CA VAL A 40 -20.63 -7.53 0.60
C VAL A 40 -21.20 -6.45 -0.29
N GLY A 41 -21.03 -6.64 -1.61
CA GLY A 41 -21.76 -5.94 -2.65
C GLY A 41 -22.45 -6.97 -3.55
N SER A 42 -23.78 -6.90 -3.69
CA SER A 42 -24.53 -7.84 -4.52
C SER A 42 -25.07 -7.19 -5.79
N LYS A 43 -24.90 -7.85 -6.94
CA LYS A 43 -25.46 -7.40 -8.23
C LYS A 43 -26.77 -8.13 -8.48
N ALA A 44 -27.89 -7.37 -8.54
CA ALA A 44 -29.20 -7.90 -8.89
C ALA A 44 -30.01 -6.87 -9.69
N GLY A 45 -30.79 -7.31 -10.66
CA GLY A 45 -31.63 -6.42 -11.48
C GLY A 45 -30.88 -5.31 -12.23
N GLY A 46 -29.57 -5.50 -12.49
CA GLY A 46 -28.74 -4.48 -13.13
C GLY A 46 -28.13 -3.45 -12.18
N VAL A 47 -28.42 -3.52 -10.88
CA VAL A 47 -28.00 -2.55 -9.84
C VAL A 47 -27.11 -3.24 -8.83
N TRP A 48 -26.18 -2.52 -8.23
CA TRP A 48 -25.39 -2.95 -7.08
C TRP A 48 -26.07 -2.55 -5.78
N HIS A 49 -26.22 -3.49 -4.87
CA HIS A 49 -26.76 -3.27 -3.53
C HIS A 49 -25.64 -3.39 -2.51
N VAL A 50 -25.35 -2.31 -1.79
CA VAL A 50 -24.30 -2.22 -0.77
C VAL A 50 -24.88 -1.54 0.47
N GLU A 51 -24.83 -2.20 1.64
CA GLU A 51 -25.31 -1.65 2.92
C GLU A 51 -26.74 -1.06 2.86
N GLY A 52 -27.62 -1.65 2.03
CA GLY A 52 -29.01 -1.21 1.87
C GLY A 52 -29.21 -0.02 0.92
N GLU A 53 -28.18 0.41 0.23
CA GLU A 53 -28.23 1.46 -0.80
C GLU A 53 -27.94 0.88 -2.20
N ASP A 54 -28.48 1.52 -3.22
CA ASP A 54 -28.37 1.12 -4.62
C ASP A 54 -27.35 2.00 -5.33
N PHE A 55 -26.46 1.35 -6.12
CA PHE A 55 -25.43 2.01 -6.90
C PHE A 55 -25.41 1.50 -8.33
N ASP A 56 -25.20 2.39 -9.30
CA ASP A 56 -25.04 2.02 -10.71
C ASP A 56 -23.72 1.29 -10.95
N LYS A 57 -22.66 1.73 -10.26
CA LYS A 57 -21.28 1.27 -10.46
C LYS A 57 -20.55 1.11 -9.13
N ILE A 58 -19.61 0.17 -9.11
CA ILE A 58 -18.65 0.01 -7.99
C ILE A 58 -17.24 0.28 -8.51
N ILE A 59 -16.47 1.04 -7.74
CA ILE A 59 -15.01 1.14 -7.91
C ILE A 59 -14.36 0.57 -6.65
N PHE A 60 -13.74 -0.59 -6.79
CA PHE A 60 -13.10 -1.30 -5.69
C PHE A 60 -11.61 -0.97 -5.63
N CYS A 61 -11.15 -0.40 -4.51
CA CYS A 61 -9.76 -0.06 -4.26
C CYS A 61 -9.12 -0.90 -3.13
N GLY A 62 -9.85 -1.91 -2.66
CA GLY A 62 -9.41 -2.81 -1.61
C GLY A 62 -8.46 -3.91 -2.09
N ASN A 63 -8.22 -4.91 -1.24
CA ASN A 63 -7.39 -6.05 -1.59
C ASN A 63 -8.17 -7.04 -2.48
N ILE A 64 -7.63 -7.37 -3.65
CA ILE A 64 -8.23 -8.30 -4.62
C ILE A 64 -8.58 -9.67 -3.99
N LYS A 65 -7.82 -10.11 -2.99
CA LYS A 65 -8.10 -11.37 -2.27
C LYS A 65 -9.43 -11.36 -1.51
N GLN A 66 -10.02 -10.18 -1.29
CA GLN A 66 -11.34 -10.02 -0.69
C GLN A 66 -12.47 -10.00 -1.73
N MET A 67 -12.17 -9.79 -3.01
CA MET A 67 -13.19 -9.69 -4.08
C MET A 67 -14.12 -10.91 -4.16
N PRO A 68 -13.63 -12.17 -4.10
CA PRO A 68 -14.51 -13.33 -4.19
C PRO A 68 -15.56 -13.41 -3.08
N VAL A 69 -15.26 -12.86 -1.90
CA VAL A 69 -16.20 -12.78 -0.78
C VAL A 69 -17.10 -11.56 -0.92
N PHE A 70 -16.54 -10.43 -1.36
CA PHE A 70 -17.26 -9.17 -1.53
C PHE A 70 -18.34 -9.26 -2.62
N ILE A 71 -18.01 -9.84 -3.79
CA ILE A 71 -18.88 -9.85 -4.96
C ILE A 71 -19.90 -10.99 -4.87
N GLN A 72 -21.18 -10.65 -4.80
CA GLN A 72 -22.29 -11.60 -4.85
C GLN A 72 -23.18 -11.35 -6.07
N GLY A 73 -23.78 -12.42 -6.58
CA GLY A 73 -24.64 -12.35 -7.78
C GLY A 73 -23.88 -12.41 -9.12
N ILE A 74 -22.55 -12.56 -9.06
CA ILE A 74 -21.68 -12.75 -10.22
C ILE A 74 -20.83 -14.00 -9.99
N ASP A 75 -20.66 -14.82 -11.01
CA ASP A 75 -19.83 -16.04 -10.92
C ASP A 75 -18.34 -15.70 -10.93
N MET A 76 -17.71 -15.74 -9.77
CA MET A 76 -16.27 -15.55 -9.60
C MET A 76 -15.45 -16.84 -9.70
N SER A 77 -16.10 -18.01 -9.88
CA SER A 77 -15.44 -19.32 -9.87
C SER A 77 -14.25 -19.46 -10.83
N PRO A 78 -14.22 -18.81 -12.03
CA PRO A 78 -13.06 -18.89 -12.92
C PRO A 78 -11.78 -18.24 -12.38
N TYR A 79 -11.92 -17.31 -11.42
CA TYR A 79 -10.82 -16.50 -10.90
C TYR A 79 -10.40 -16.83 -9.46
N ILE A 80 -11.25 -17.51 -8.68
CA ILE A 80 -11.02 -17.73 -7.24
C ILE A 80 -9.65 -18.35 -6.98
N ARG A 81 -9.30 -19.46 -7.64
CA ARG A 81 -8.03 -20.14 -7.40
C ARG A 81 -6.81 -19.27 -7.75
N GLN A 82 -6.90 -18.48 -8.81
CA GLN A 82 -5.82 -17.58 -9.23
C GLN A 82 -5.66 -16.44 -8.25
N ILE A 83 -6.76 -15.87 -7.75
CA ILE A 83 -6.74 -14.82 -6.72
C ILE A 83 -6.18 -15.36 -5.39
N GLU A 84 -6.60 -16.55 -4.98
CA GLU A 84 -6.10 -17.18 -3.75
C GLU A 84 -4.60 -17.49 -3.80
N SER A 85 -4.08 -17.87 -4.97
CA SER A 85 -2.66 -18.16 -5.17
C SER A 85 -1.75 -16.94 -5.24
N LEU A 86 -2.29 -15.72 -5.30
CA LEU A 86 -1.48 -14.50 -5.29
C LEU A 86 -0.62 -14.40 -4.03
N GLU A 87 0.68 -14.24 -4.22
CA GLU A 87 1.65 -14.15 -3.13
C GLU A 87 1.99 -12.70 -2.78
N TYR A 88 2.39 -12.47 -1.55
CA TYR A 88 2.74 -11.13 -1.03
C TYR A 88 3.77 -11.26 0.08
N HIS A 89 4.46 -10.15 0.36
CA HIS A 89 5.24 -9.97 1.58
C HIS A 89 4.60 -8.92 2.48
N GLY A 90 4.64 -9.20 3.78
CA GLY A 90 4.37 -8.23 4.82
C GLY A 90 5.62 -7.41 5.17
N THR A 91 5.44 -6.41 5.98
CA THR A 91 6.53 -5.58 6.50
C THR A 91 6.23 -5.16 7.93
N THR A 92 7.19 -5.37 8.81
CA THR A 92 7.21 -4.73 10.13
C THR A 92 7.96 -3.42 10.02
N SER A 93 7.26 -2.32 10.29
CA SER A 93 7.78 -0.97 10.36
C SER A 93 8.05 -0.60 11.81
N VAL A 94 9.31 -0.36 12.15
CA VAL A 94 9.73 0.00 13.52
C VAL A 94 10.08 1.48 13.56
N PHE A 95 9.37 2.25 14.36
CA PHE A 95 9.61 3.67 14.58
C PHE A 95 10.68 3.86 15.64
N CYS A 96 11.68 4.66 15.32
CA CYS A 96 12.85 4.88 16.16
C CYS A 96 13.26 6.35 16.23
N GLU A 97 13.89 6.75 17.36
CA GLU A 97 14.83 7.86 17.36
C GLU A 97 16.18 7.34 16.87
N ILE A 98 16.90 8.14 16.07
CA ILE A 98 18.24 7.81 15.56
C ILE A 98 19.19 8.99 15.68
N ASP A 99 20.48 8.73 15.55
CA ASP A 99 21.48 9.78 15.43
C ASP A 99 21.24 10.65 14.18
N LYS A 100 21.52 11.95 14.31
CA LYS A 100 21.40 12.89 13.18
C LYS A 100 22.35 12.49 12.06
N ASN A 101 21.82 12.48 10.83
CA ASN A 101 22.56 12.14 9.62
C ASN A 101 21.96 12.89 8.41
N PRO A 102 22.65 12.95 7.26
CA PRO A 102 22.16 13.68 6.09
C PRO A 102 21.38 12.80 5.09
N TYR A 103 21.10 11.53 5.39
CA TYR A 103 20.54 10.57 4.43
C TYR A 103 19.02 10.57 4.46
N SER A 104 18.40 10.29 3.30
CA SER A 104 16.96 10.01 3.20
C SER A 104 16.68 8.52 3.43
N TRP A 105 17.50 7.64 2.84
CA TRP A 105 17.44 6.20 2.97
C TRP A 105 18.82 5.60 3.14
N ILE A 106 18.87 4.53 3.92
CA ILE A 106 20.09 3.72 4.10
C ILE A 106 19.66 2.26 3.89
N TYR A 107 20.21 1.63 2.86
CA TYR A 107 20.03 0.18 2.67
C TYR A 107 21.04 -0.57 3.52
N LEU A 108 20.59 -1.65 4.13
CA LEU A 108 21.33 -2.42 5.12
C LEU A 108 21.61 -3.85 4.61
N PRO A 109 22.67 -4.05 3.82
CA PRO A 109 22.99 -5.37 3.24
C PRO A 109 23.68 -6.32 4.24
N SER A 110 23.85 -5.91 5.51
CA SER A 110 24.52 -6.72 6.54
C SER A 110 23.68 -7.95 6.89
N ARG A 111 24.37 -9.06 7.22
CA ARG A 111 23.75 -10.27 7.77
C ARG A 111 23.73 -10.31 9.30
N GLN A 112 24.16 -9.23 9.95
CA GLN A 112 24.19 -9.14 11.42
C GLN A 112 22.82 -8.82 12.03
N HIS A 113 21.87 -8.36 11.19
CA HIS A 113 20.49 -8.02 11.55
C HIS A 113 19.57 -8.37 10.36
N GLU A 114 18.29 -8.46 10.63
CA GLU A 114 17.27 -8.86 9.65
C GLU A 114 16.63 -7.68 8.91
N SER A 115 16.88 -6.45 9.38
CA SER A 115 16.37 -5.25 8.72
C SER A 115 17.06 -5.02 7.36
N HIS A 116 16.31 -4.51 6.40
CA HIS A 116 16.83 -4.27 5.05
C HIS A 116 17.05 -2.78 4.74
N ARG A 117 16.42 -1.86 5.48
CA ARG A 117 16.63 -0.41 5.30
C ARG A 117 16.24 0.42 6.52
N ILE A 118 16.83 1.62 6.58
CA ILE A 118 16.41 2.72 7.44
C ILE A 118 15.85 3.82 6.53
N ILE A 119 14.64 4.28 6.79
CA ILE A 119 14.04 5.45 6.16
C ILE A 119 14.18 6.58 7.16
N CYS A 120 15.03 7.55 6.86
CA CYS A 120 15.33 8.69 7.74
C CYS A 120 14.21 9.74 7.65
N THR A 121 13.01 9.39 8.11
CA THR A 121 11.78 10.20 7.99
C THR A 121 11.93 11.58 8.60
N GLY A 122 12.76 11.73 9.62
CA GLY A 122 13.07 13.03 10.23
C GLY A 122 13.77 14.03 9.30
N ASN A 123 14.37 13.57 8.21
CA ASN A 123 14.95 14.43 7.18
C ASN A 123 13.93 14.84 6.10
N PHE A 124 12.75 14.24 6.05
CA PHE A 124 11.73 14.55 5.05
C PHE A 124 11.01 15.85 5.39
N ALA A 125 10.65 16.02 6.68
CA ALA A 125 10.02 17.22 7.18
C ALA A 125 10.40 17.47 8.64
N PRO A 126 10.56 18.75 9.07
CA PRO A 126 10.83 19.07 10.47
C PRO A 126 9.75 18.54 11.43
N SER A 127 8.48 18.52 10.99
CA SER A 127 7.33 18.01 11.75
C SER A 127 7.42 16.51 12.08
N ASN A 128 8.25 15.75 11.36
CA ASN A 128 8.46 14.34 11.65
C ASN A 128 9.38 14.10 12.86
N ASN A 129 10.02 15.14 13.37
CA ASN A 129 10.94 15.06 14.51
C ASN A 129 10.23 15.42 15.81
N VAL A 130 10.64 14.79 16.91
CA VAL A 130 10.13 15.05 18.26
C VAL A 130 11.27 15.55 19.14
N ASP A 131 11.09 16.66 19.85
CA ASP A 131 12.08 17.23 20.79
C ASP A 131 13.49 17.41 20.18
N ASN A 132 13.59 17.85 18.94
CA ASN A 132 14.84 17.97 18.17
C ASN A 132 15.60 16.65 17.96
N LYS A 133 14.96 15.51 18.21
CA LYS A 133 15.52 14.18 17.93
C LYS A 133 15.05 13.72 16.57
N MET A 134 16.00 13.18 15.81
CA MET A 134 15.70 12.68 14.49
C MET A 134 14.94 11.36 14.58
N THR A 135 13.86 11.25 13.81
CA THR A 135 13.08 10.02 13.69
C THR A 135 13.42 9.24 12.43
N ALA A 136 13.21 7.94 12.50
CA ALA A 136 13.33 7.04 11.37
C ALA A 136 12.34 5.88 11.47
N THR A 137 12.07 5.27 10.31
CA THR A 137 11.40 3.97 10.22
C THR A 137 12.43 2.94 9.78
N ILE A 138 12.57 1.86 10.54
CA ILE A 138 13.40 0.70 10.22
C ILE A 138 12.47 -0.42 9.77
N GLU A 139 12.73 -0.99 8.60
CA GLU A 139 11.85 -2.00 8.02
C GLU A 139 12.47 -3.39 8.05
N PHE A 140 11.63 -4.34 8.43
CA PHE A 140 11.90 -5.77 8.40
C PHE A 140 10.88 -6.46 7.47
N THR A 141 11.32 -7.52 6.82
CA THR A 141 10.42 -8.36 6.04
C THR A 141 9.59 -9.24 6.99
N ASP A 142 8.29 -9.34 6.74
CA ASP A 142 7.32 -10.11 7.49
C ASP A 142 7.14 -9.66 8.96
N GLU A 143 6.43 -10.47 9.75
CA GLU A 143 6.07 -10.14 11.12
C GLU A 143 7.23 -10.42 12.08
N MET A 144 7.54 -9.42 12.93
CA MET A 144 8.60 -9.49 13.91
C MET A 144 8.05 -9.33 15.33
N SER A 145 8.48 -10.18 16.25
CA SER A 145 8.19 -9.96 17.68
C SER A 145 8.97 -8.75 18.21
N LYS A 146 8.41 -8.07 19.21
CA LYS A 146 9.10 -6.95 19.87
C LYS A 146 10.46 -7.34 20.43
N GLU A 147 10.61 -8.53 20.96
CA GLU A 147 11.88 -9.03 21.48
C GLU A 147 12.93 -9.12 20.37
N ASN A 148 12.58 -9.72 19.23
CA ASN A 148 13.47 -9.82 18.07
C ASN A 148 13.81 -8.44 17.49
N ILE A 149 12.84 -7.52 17.46
CA ILE A 149 13.08 -6.13 17.04
C ILE A 149 14.16 -5.50 17.93
N LEU A 150 13.99 -5.55 19.25
CA LEU A 150 14.93 -4.93 20.20
C LEU A 150 16.33 -5.53 20.10
N ASP A 151 16.45 -6.84 19.93
CA ASP A 151 17.74 -7.50 19.70
C ASP A 151 18.39 -7.02 18.39
N ASN A 152 17.65 -6.97 17.31
CA ASN A 152 18.14 -6.47 16.02
C ASN A 152 18.62 -5.02 16.09
N LEU A 153 17.88 -4.13 16.77
CA LEU A 153 18.24 -2.71 16.91
C LEU A 153 19.61 -2.49 17.52
N THR A 154 20.11 -3.40 18.36
CA THR A 154 21.46 -3.30 18.97
C THR A 154 22.58 -3.41 17.94
N ARG A 155 22.31 -3.94 16.76
CA ARG A 155 23.29 -4.22 15.69
C ARG A 155 23.11 -3.31 14.46
N ILE A 156 22.10 -2.46 14.48
CA ILE A 156 21.79 -1.52 13.40
C ILE A 156 22.54 -0.20 13.65
N PRO A 157 23.13 0.43 12.60
CA PRO A 157 23.84 1.69 12.74
C PRO A 157 22.90 2.84 13.14
N LEU A 158 23.49 3.97 13.59
CA LEU A 158 22.81 5.19 14.04
C LEU A 158 22.09 5.05 15.38
N HIS A 159 22.45 4.05 16.20
CA HIS A 159 21.98 3.82 17.55
C HIS A 159 20.46 3.97 17.73
N PRO A 160 19.65 3.23 16.96
CA PRO A 160 18.21 3.39 16.98
C PRO A 160 17.64 3.06 18.37
N LYS A 161 16.76 3.94 18.84
CA LYS A 161 15.99 3.75 20.07
C LYS A 161 14.55 3.47 19.69
N TYR A 162 14.05 2.32 20.08
CA TYR A 162 12.68 1.90 19.81
C TYR A 162 11.66 2.88 20.38
N LEU A 163 10.67 3.24 19.59
CA LEU A 163 9.48 4.00 19.99
C LEU A 163 8.24 3.13 19.91
N ASP A 164 7.95 2.58 18.71
CA ASP A 164 6.79 1.74 18.45
C ASP A 164 7.04 0.89 17.20
N HIS A 165 6.14 -0.05 16.87
CA HIS A 165 6.18 -0.81 15.64
C HIS A 165 4.78 -1.23 15.21
N GLU A 166 4.63 -1.45 13.91
CA GLU A 166 3.41 -1.94 13.31
C GLU A 166 3.73 -2.95 12.21
N TYR A 167 2.96 -4.03 12.14
CA TYR A 167 3.04 -5.01 11.07
C TYR A 167 1.91 -4.82 10.08
N HIS A 168 2.25 -4.72 8.81
CA HIS A 168 1.31 -4.71 7.70
C HIS A 168 1.49 -5.98 6.87
N GLN A 169 0.51 -6.87 6.94
CA GLN A 169 0.53 -8.15 6.24
C GLN A 169 0.65 -7.97 4.72
N TYR A 170 -0.06 -7.01 4.16
CA TYR A 170 -0.05 -6.73 2.73
C TYR A 170 0.74 -5.47 2.45
N THR A 171 2.03 -5.60 2.13
CA THR A 171 2.88 -4.45 1.77
C THR A 171 3.38 -4.54 0.34
N TYR A 172 3.84 -5.71 -0.08
CA TYR A 172 4.43 -5.92 -1.40
C TYR A 172 3.73 -7.07 -2.13
N PRO A 173 2.92 -6.77 -3.18
CA PRO A 173 2.40 -7.83 -4.05
C PRO A 173 3.54 -8.47 -4.82
N ILE A 174 3.59 -9.80 -4.83
CA ILE A 174 4.51 -10.59 -5.64
C ILE A 174 3.82 -10.92 -6.94
N GLN A 175 4.50 -10.65 -8.05
CA GLN A 175 3.98 -10.93 -9.38
C GLN A 175 4.72 -12.09 -10.00
N ASP A 176 3.96 -12.97 -10.65
CA ASP A 176 4.48 -13.97 -11.57
C ASP A 176 4.14 -13.60 -13.02
N THR A 177 4.52 -14.47 -13.97
CA THR A 177 4.30 -14.23 -15.39
C THR A 177 2.81 -14.23 -15.79
N HIS A 178 1.92 -14.80 -14.98
CA HIS A 178 0.48 -14.95 -15.26
C HIS A 178 -0.38 -13.90 -14.55
N THR A 179 0.18 -13.25 -13.54
CA THR A 179 -0.58 -12.27 -12.73
C THR A 179 -1.18 -11.17 -13.61
N ARG A 180 -0.41 -10.61 -14.55
CA ARG A 180 -0.89 -9.51 -15.41
C ARG A 180 -2.03 -9.93 -16.34
N GLU A 181 -1.94 -11.09 -16.93
CA GLU A 181 -2.98 -11.62 -17.83
C GLU A 181 -4.28 -11.89 -17.06
N MET A 182 -4.15 -12.49 -15.87
CA MET A 182 -5.29 -12.75 -14.99
C MET A 182 -5.99 -11.46 -14.57
N ILE A 183 -5.24 -10.46 -14.09
CA ILE A 183 -5.78 -9.16 -13.67
C ILE A 183 -6.51 -8.47 -14.84
N GLN A 184 -5.91 -8.47 -16.03
CA GLN A 184 -6.54 -7.86 -17.22
C GLN A 184 -7.83 -8.57 -17.60
N SER A 185 -7.83 -9.90 -17.62
CA SER A 185 -9.02 -10.71 -17.89
C SER A 185 -10.13 -10.46 -16.86
N LEU A 186 -9.77 -10.37 -15.57
CA LEU A 186 -10.73 -10.08 -14.50
C LEU A 186 -11.32 -8.67 -14.63
N LYS A 187 -10.51 -7.67 -15.00
CA LYS A 187 -11.00 -6.30 -15.27
C LYS A 187 -12.02 -6.28 -16.39
N GLU A 188 -11.74 -6.97 -17.47
CA GLU A 188 -12.66 -7.06 -18.62
C GLU A 188 -13.94 -7.79 -18.25
N TYR A 189 -13.83 -8.88 -17.53
CA TYR A 189 -14.98 -9.64 -17.06
C TYR A 189 -15.89 -8.82 -16.14
N LEU A 190 -15.33 -8.18 -15.12
CA LEU A 190 -16.12 -7.43 -14.12
C LEU A 190 -16.68 -6.11 -14.67
N ALA A 191 -16.04 -5.51 -15.69
CA ALA A 191 -16.55 -4.31 -16.33
C ALA A 191 -17.93 -4.52 -16.99
N HIS A 192 -18.28 -5.75 -17.43
CA HIS A 192 -19.62 -6.07 -17.96
C HIS A 192 -20.71 -5.97 -16.90
N TYR A 193 -20.34 -5.93 -15.63
CA TYR A 193 -21.24 -5.83 -14.49
C TYR A 193 -21.13 -4.46 -13.79
N ASP A 194 -20.52 -3.44 -14.42
CA ASP A 194 -20.28 -2.14 -13.84
C ASP A 194 -19.44 -2.19 -12.56
N PHE A 195 -18.56 -3.17 -12.46
CA PHE A 195 -17.59 -3.28 -11.38
C PHE A 195 -16.18 -3.02 -11.91
N TYR A 196 -15.56 -2.00 -11.38
CA TYR A 196 -14.21 -1.58 -11.74
C TYR A 196 -13.30 -1.67 -10.53
N PHE A 197 -12.01 -1.86 -10.76
CA PHE A 197 -11.07 -1.86 -9.66
C PHE A 197 -9.72 -1.28 -10.05
N THR A 198 -9.08 -0.64 -9.09
CA THR A 198 -7.75 -0.06 -9.24
C THR A 198 -7.10 0.12 -7.86
N GLY A 199 -5.78 0.32 -7.85
CA GLY A 199 -5.00 0.50 -6.64
C GLY A 199 -4.02 -0.64 -6.41
N ARG A 200 -3.04 -0.40 -5.55
CA ARG A 200 -1.88 -1.29 -5.35
C ARG A 200 -2.24 -2.76 -5.13
N PHE A 201 -3.25 -3.04 -4.32
CA PHE A 201 -3.69 -4.39 -3.99
C PHE A 201 -4.92 -4.87 -4.77
N ALA A 202 -5.65 -3.98 -5.41
CA ALA A 202 -6.70 -4.35 -6.36
C ALA A 202 -6.08 -4.78 -7.69
N ASP A 203 -5.09 -4.03 -8.18
CA ASP A 203 -4.35 -4.33 -9.42
C ASP A 203 -3.23 -5.36 -9.21
N TRP A 204 -2.94 -5.71 -7.96
CA TRP A 204 -1.81 -6.55 -7.58
C TRP A 204 -0.50 -6.08 -8.21
N GLU A 205 -0.22 -4.75 -8.10
CA GLU A 205 0.90 -4.07 -8.74
C GLU A 205 1.66 -3.22 -7.72
N TYR A 206 2.99 -3.13 -7.89
CA TYR A 206 3.79 -2.26 -7.05
C TYR A 206 3.59 -0.79 -7.48
N TYR A 207 2.62 -0.14 -6.90
CA TYR A 207 2.37 1.28 -7.12
C TYR A 207 2.97 2.15 -6.01
N ASN A 208 3.70 3.20 -6.40
CA ASN A 208 3.84 4.39 -5.57
C ASN A 208 2.58 5.25 -5.70
N MET A 209 2.43 6.27 -4.85
CA MET A 209 1.22 7.11 -4.83
C MET A 209 0.91 7.78 -6.18
N ASP A 210 1.94 8.28 -6.87
CA ASP A 210 1.82 8.90 -8.20
C ASP A 210 1.32 7.92 -9.26
N ILE A 211 1.83 6.70 -9.26
CA ILE A 211 1.38 5.65 -10.18
C ILE A 211 -0.05 5.20 -9.86
N ALA A 212 -0.40 5.09 -8.57
CA ALA A 212 -1.76 4.75 -8.16
C ALA A 212 -2.78 5.81 -8.62
N MET A 213 -2.44 7.10 -8.50
CA MET A 213 -3.26 8.20 -9.02
C MET A 213 -3.38 8.13 -10.55
N GLY A 214 -2.27 7.91 -11.26
CA GLY A 214 -2.27 7.73 -12.71
C GLY A 214 -3.17 6.57 -13.15
N ALA A 215 -3.09 5.42 -12.49
CA ALA A 215 -3.93 4.26 -12.78
C ALA A 215 -5.43 4.55 -12.57
N ALA A 216 -5.79 5.32 -11.55
CA ALA A 216 -7.16 5.75 -11.32
C ALA A 216 -7.66 6.69 -12.45
N MET A 217 -6.84 7.66 -12.88
CA MET A 217 -7.16 8.56 -13.99
C MET A 217 -7.34 7.79 -15.31
N ASP A 218 -6.46 6.84 -15.60
CA ASP A 218 -6.55 5.99 -16.80
C ASP A 218 -7.82 5.15 -16.78
N MET A 219 -8.19 4.59 -15.64
CA MET A 219 -9.43 3.83 -15.49
C MET A 219 -10.66 4.69 -15.74
N VAL A 220 -10.74 5.87 -15.15
CA VAL A 220 -11.86 6.84 -15.37
C VAL A 220 -11.96 7.20 -16.85
N SER A 221 -10.83 7.50 -17.50
CA SER A 221 -10.77 7.83 -18.93
C SER A 221 -11.23 6.66 -19.81
N LYS A 222 -10.74 5.44 -19.52
CA LYS A 222 -11.05 4.23 -20.30
C LYS A 222 -12.53 3.86 -20.26
N TYR A 223 -13.15 3.92 -19.09
CA TYR A 223 -14.53 3.48 -18.88
C TYR A 223 -15.55 4.63 -18.84
N LYS A 224 -15.09 5.87 -18.99
CA LYS A 224 -15.94 7.09 -18.95
C LYS A 224 -16.78 7.16 -17.67
N LEU A 225 -16.10 6.94 -16.54
CA LEU A 225 -16.70 6.95 -15.20
C LEU A 225 -16.92 8.39 -14.69
#